data_727422e6d7dc5e88e046f3ecdbc905f5
#
_entry.id   727422e6d7dc5e88e046f3ecdbc905f5
#
_cell.length_a   1.000
_cell.length_b   1.000
_cell.length_c   1.000
_cell.angle_alpha   90.00
_cell.angle_beta   90.00
_cell.angle_gamma   90.00
#
_symmetry.space_group_name_H-M   'P 1'
#
loop_
_entity.id
_entity.type
_entity.pdbx_description
1 polymer ?
#
loop_
_entity_poly.entity_id
_entity_poly.type
_entity_poly.pdbx_seq_one_letter_code
_entity_poly.pdbx_strand_id
1 'polypeptide(L)'
;MSVLESLTEWPVDHVSAAIITRDGVAEEFGDPVRVYELASVTKLLVAEAVLVAVEEGAIELDDAAGPPGATVRHLLAHASGLAFDKREVEAGVGEKRIYSSAGFEVLAESVEQATGIAFPDYLADAVCEPLGMPSTVLWGPAGHGARS
;
A
#
# COMPACT_ATOMS: atom_id res chain seq x y z
N MET A 1 -26.33 3.62 21.87
CA MET A 1 -25.98 4.42 20.65
C MET A 1 -24.59 3.98 20.26
N SER A 2 -24.45 3.45 19.06
CA SER A 2 -23.14 3.03 18.54
C SER A 2 -22.27 4.24 18.20
N VAL A 3 -20.96 4.09 18.36
CA VAL A 3 -20.00 5.12 17.90
C VAL A 3 -20.08 5.32 16.37
N LEU A 4 -20.45 4.27 15.63
CA LEU A 4 -20.60 4.34 14.18
C LEU A 4 -21.84 5.14 13.72
N GLU A 5 -22.85 5.29 14.57
CA GLU A 5 -24.02 6.12 14.24
C GLU A 5 -23.66 7.61 14.02
N SER A 6 -22.57 8.09 14.62
CA SER A 6 -22.10 9.47 14.39
C SER A 6 -21.66 9.74 12.94
N LEU A 7 -21.37 8.69 12.16
CA LEU A 7 -21.02 8.80 10.75
C LEU A 7 -22.17 9.31 9.88
N THR A 8 -23.43 9.21 10.34
CA THR A 8 -24.60 9.76 9.63
C THR A 8 -24.54 11.28 9.50
N GLU A 9 -23.78 11.96 10.38
CA GLU A 9 -23.65 13.41 10.40
C GLU A 9 -22.46 13.92 9.56
N TRP A 10 -21.67 13.02 8.99
CA TRP A 10 -20.54 13.42 8.16
C TRP A 10 -21.02 14.00 6.83
N PRO A 11 -20.47 15.14 6.38
CA PRO A 11 -20.86 15.81 5.14
C PRO A 11 -20.22 15.14 3.92
N VAL A 12 -20.50 13.85 3.72
CA VAL A 12 -20.01 13.02 2.61
C VAL A 12 -21.15 12.24 1.98
N ASP A 13 -21.07 11.98 0.68
CA ASP A 13 -22.11 11.25 -0.03
C ASP A 13 -22.19 9.78 0.40
N HIS A 14 -21.02 9.21 0.74
CA HIS A 14 -20.90 7.81 1.11
C HIS A 14 -19.85 7.62 2.18
N VAL A 15 -20.15 6.79 3.15
CA VAL A 15 -19.22 6.34 4.19
C VAL A 15 -19.54 4.90 4.58
N SER A 16 -18.52 4.07 4.72
CA SER A 16 -18.64 2.75 5.32
C SER A 16 -17.56 2.59 6.38
N ALA A 17 -17.89 1.90 7.45
CA ALA A 17 -16.97 1.61 8.54
C ALA A 17 -17.32 0.27 9.19
N ALA A 18 -16.30 -0.34 9.81
CA ALA A 18 -16.47 -1.55 10.60
C ALA A 18 -15.59 -1.50 11.85
N ILE A 19 -16.08 -2.10 12.93
CA ILE A 19 -15.28 -2.41 14.11
C ILE A 19 -14.95 -3.89 14.04
N ILE A 20 -13.66 -4.19 13.95
CA ILE A 20 -13.16 -5.55 13.82
C ILE A 20 -12.42 -5.92 15.11
N THR A 21 -12.75 -7.09 15.64
CA THR A 21 -12.07 -7.69 16.78
C THR A 21 -11.42 -9.01 16.38
N ARG A 22 -10.68 -9.65 17.28
CA ARG A 22 -10.12 -10.98 17.03
C ARG A 22 -11.19 -12.04 16.73
N ASP A 23 -12.44 -11.82 17.15
CA ASP A 23 -13.54 -12.75 16.99
C ASP A 23 -14.36 -12.47 15.71
N GLY A 24 -13.95 -11.47 14.92
CA GLY A 24 -14.59 -11.06 13.67
C GLY A 24 -15.15 -9.64 13.70
N VAL A 25 -16.05 -9.34 12.78
CA VAL A 25 -16.72 -8.05 12.69
C VAL A 25 -17.71 -7.90 13.85
N ALA A 26 -17.49 -6.91 14.70
CA ALA A 26 -18.34 -6.62 15.84
C ALA A 26 -19.48 -5.67 15.47
N GLU A 27 -19.25 -4.74 14.57
CA GLU A 27 -20.21 -3.75 14.12
C GLU A 27 -19.86 -3.25 12.72
N GLU A 28 -20.89 -2.97 11.91
CA GLU A 28 -20.73 -2.40 10.55
C GLU A 28 -21.68 -1.21 10.36
N PHE A 29 -21.26 -0.27 9.53
CA PHE A 29 -22.04 0.89 9.11
C PHE A 29 -21.82 1.18 7.63
N GLY A 30 -22.88 1.57 6.93
CA GLY A 30 -22.84 1.89 5.50
C GLY A 30 -22.96 0.64 4.62
N ASP A 31 -22.53 0.76 3.36
CA ASP A 31 -22.61 -0.31 2.37
C ASP A 31 -21.27 -1.09 2.35
N PRO A 32 -21.26 -2.35 2.82
CA PRO A 32 -20.03 -3.14 2.93
C PRO A 32 -19.48 -3.60 1.57
N VAL A 33 -20.27 -3.51 0.50
CA VAL A 33 -19.86 -3.94 -0.85
C VAL A 33 -19.52 -2.78 -1.78
N ARG A 34 -19.60 -1.55 -1.28
CA ARG A 34 -19.24 -0.37 -2.06
C ARG A 34 -17.72 -0.32 -2.27
N VAL A 35 -17.32 -0.13 -3.51
CA VAL A 35 -15.92 0.06 -3.88
C VAL A 35 -15.50 1.51 -3.64
N TYR A 36 -14.42 1.70 -2.89
CA TYR A 36 -13.79 2.98 -2.60
C TYR A 36 -12.40 3.09 -3.21
N GLU A 37 -12.02 4.29 -3.61
CA GLU A 37 -10.61 4.58 -3.91
C GLU A 37 -9.81 4.60 -2.61
N LEU A 38 -8.75 3.82 -2.54
CA LEU A 38 -7.94 3.66 -1.33
C LEU A 38 -6.93 4.78 -1.13
N ALA A 39 -6.65 5.55 -2.18
CA ALA A 39 -5.61 6.59 -2.14
C ALA A 39 -4.33 6.03 -1.49
N SER A 40 -3.79 6.68 -0.48
CA SER A 40 -2.55 6.24 0.19
C SER A 40 -2.69 5.00 1.08
N VAL A 41 -3.91 4.50 1.33
CA VAL A 41 -4.11 3.17 1.93
C VAL A 41 -3.54 2.07 1.02
N THR A 42 -3.47 2.30 -0.29
CA THR A 42 -2.74 1.47 -1.26
C THR A 42 -1.35 1.07 -0.79
N LYS A 43 -0.63 1.95 -0.10
CA LYS A 43 0.73 1.67 0.38
C LYS A 43 0.81 0.51 1.37
N LEU A 44 -0.24 0.24 2.13
CA LEU A 44 -0.29 -0.92 3.02
C LEU A 44 -0.27 -2.22 2.21
N LEU A 45 -1.05 -2.27 1.13
CA LEU A 45 -1.11 -3.43 0.25
C LEU A 45 0.22 -3.63 -0.50
N VAL A 46 0.80 -2.53 -1.00
CA VAL A 46 2.11 -2.58 -1.68
C VAL A 46 3.21 -3.01 -0.72
N ALA A 47 3.22 -2.50 0.51
CA ALA A 47 4.19 -2.91 1.51
C ALA A 47 4.07 -4.40 1.85
N GLU A 48 2.85 -4.92 1.98
CA GLU A 48 2.60 -6.34 2.21
C GLU A 48 3.12 -7.19 1.04
N ALA A 49 2.81 -6.82 -0.20
CA ALA A 49 3.31 -7.51 -1.40
C ALA A 49 4.85 -7.53 -1.44
N VAL A 50 5.51 -6.42 -1.11
CA VAL A 50 6.97 -6.35 -1.02
C VAL A 50 7.50 -7.31 0.05
N LEU A 51 6.84 -7.39 1.23
CA LEU A 51 7.26 -8.29 2.30
C LEU A 51 7.03 -9.76 1.95
N VAL A 52 5.96 -10.08 1.19
CA VAL A 52 5.77 -11.42 0.63
C VAL A 52 6.90 -11.75 -0.34
N ALA A 53 7.28 -10.83 -1.24
CA ALA A 53 8.41 -11.04 -2.16
C ALA A 53 9.74 -11.26 -1.42
N VAL A 54 9.93 -10.64 -0.25
CA VAL A 54 11.08 -10.89 0.62
C VAL A 54 10.99 -12.29 1.24
N GLU A 55 9.83 -12.70 1.73
CA GLU A 55 9.62 -14.03 2.31
C GLU A 55 9.84 -15.14 1.28
N GLU A 56 9.40 -14.92 0.04
CA GLU A 56 9.63 -15.84 -1.09
C GLU A 56 11.10 -15.87 -1.57
N GLY A 57 11.93 -14.94 -1.11
CA GLY A 57 13.33 -14.82 -1.53
C GLY A 57 13.51 -14.23 -2.94
N ALA A 58 12.48 -13.56 -3.48
CA ALA A 58 12.56 -12.89 -4.78
C ALA A 58 13.40 -11.59 -4.69
N ILE A 59 13.30 -10.88 -3.56
CA ILE A 59 14.09 -9.69 -3.24
C ILE A 59 14.56 -9.77 -1.77
N GLU A 60 15.53 -8.93 -1.41
CA GLU A 60 15.96 -8.76 -0.02
C GLU A 60 15.72 -7.30 0.44
N LEU A 61 15.51 -7.11 1.75
CA LEU A 61 15.31 -5.76 2.30
C LEU A 61 16.50 -4.82 2.05
N ASP A 62 17.70 -5.39 1.93
CA ASP A 62 18.93 -4.64 1.73
C ASP A 62 19.38 -4.58 0.26
N ASP A 63 18.55 -5.11 -0.67
CA ASP A 63 18.75 -4.93 -2.10
C ASP A 63 18.70 -3.45 -2.48
N ALA A 64 19.59 -3.05 -3.38
CA ALA A 64 19.65 -1.69 -3.88
C ALA A 64 18.37 -1.35 -4.66
N ALA A 65 17.69 -0.29 -4.26
CA ALA A 65 16.48 0.19 -4.90
C ALA A 65 16.32 1.72 -4.73
N GLY A 66 15.97 2.42 -5.81
CA GLY A 66 15.80 3.87 -5.81
C GLY A 66 17.09 4.65 -5.96
N PRO A 67 17.28 5.76 -5.23
CA PRO A 67 18.48 6.59 -5.32
C PRO A 67 19.75 5.83 -4.93
N PRO A 68 20.93 6.26 -5.41
CA PRO A 68 22.20 5.63 -5.02
C PRO A 68 22.36 5.50 -3.50
N GLY A 69 22.62 4.29 -3.02
CA GLY A 69 22.76 3.97 -1.60
C GLY A 69 21.43 3.67 -0.88
N ALA A 70 20.28 3.87 -1.53
CA ALA A 70 18.99 3.45 -0.97
C ALA A 70 18.75 1.95 -1.22
N THR A 71 17.92 1.35 -0.38
CA THR A 71 17.51 -0.05 -0.43
C THR A 71 15.98 -0.17 -0.32
N VAL A 72 15.47 -1.37 -0.56
CA VAL A 72 14.05 -1.73 -0.34
C VAL A 72 13.60 -1.28 1.06
N ARG A 73 14.41 -1.55 2.09
CA ARG A 73 14.15 -1.12 3.48
C ARG A 73 13.98 0.39 3.61
N HIS A 74 14.83 1.17 2.95
CA HIS A 74 14.76 2.63 3.00
C HIS A 74 13.50 3.17 2.32
N LEU A 75 13.07 2.55 1.22
CA LEU A 75 11.83 2.91 0.51
C LEU A 75 10.60 2.61 1.37
N LEU A 76 10.51 1.40 1.95
CA LEU A 76 9.43 1.02 2.87
C LEU A 76 9.33 1.97 4.08
N ALA A 77 10.46 2.39 4.62
CA ALA A 77 10.53 3.30 5.76
C ALA A 77 10.34 4.79 5.40
N HIS A 78 10.18 5.12 4.12
CA HIS A 78 10.19 6.50 3.64
C HIS A 78 11.49 7.26 3.96
N ALA A 79 12.61 6.56 3.96
CA ALA A 79 13.94 7.06 4.31
C ALA A 79 14.93 7.03 3.13
N SER A 80 14.44 6.86 1.91
CA SER A 80 15.28 6.81 0.69
C SER A 80 15.78 8.19 0.23
N GLY A 81 15.20 9.27 0.75
CA GLY A 81 15.48 10.63 0.32
C GLY A 81 14.69 11.11 -0.88
N LEU A 82 13.83 10.27 -1.49
CA LEU A 82 12.95 10.67 -2.59
C LEU A 82 11.89 11.67 -2.14
N ALA A 83 11.57 12.62 -3.04
CA ALA A 83 10.46 13.55 -2.91
C ALA A 83 9.11 12.83 -2.82
N PHE A 84 8.06 13.58 -2.45
CA PHE A 84 6.71 13.04 -2.26
C PHE A 84 6.17 12.32 -3.51
N ASP A 85 6.18 12.98 -4.67
CA ASP A 85 5.52 12.53 -5.90
C ASP A 85 6.45 12.48 -7.12
N LYS A 86 7.76 12.70 -6.90
CA LYS A 86 8.78 12.75 -7.95
C LYS A 86 9.98 11.91 -7.58
N ARG A 87 10.68 11.42 -8.62
CA ARG A 87 11.94 10.68 -8.44
C ARG A 87 13.15 11.62 -8.26
N GLU A 88 12.93 12.76 -7.64
CA GLU A 88 13.96 13.72 -7.27
C GLU A 88 14.43 13.43 -5.83
N VAL A 89 15.72 13.63 -5.58
CA VAL A 89 16.32 13.42 -4.27
C VAL A 89 16.31 14.75 -3.51
N GLU A 90 15.65 14.77 -2.35
CA GLU A 90 15.55 15.94 -1.46
C GLU A 90 16.43 15.82 -0.20
N ALA A 91 16.90 14.61 0.12
CA ALA A 91 17.76 14.37 1.26
C ALA A 91 18.65 13.15 1.04
N GLY A 92 19.71 13.02 1.84
CA GLY A 92 20.52 11.81 1.89
C GLY A 92 19.72 10.61 2.42
N VAL A 93 20.13 9.41 1.98
CA VAL A 93 19.51 8.14 2.43
C VAL A 93 19.67 8.01 3.95
N GLY A 94 18.56 7.76 4.64
CA GLY A 94 18.53 7.63 6.10
C GLY A 94 18.64 8.96 6.88
N GLU A 95 18.81 10.07 6.21
CA GLU A 95 18.99 11.39 6.86
C GLU A 95 17.68 11.87 7.53
N LYS A 96 16.57 11.72 6.82
CA LYS A 96 15.24 12.07 7.36
C LYS A 96 14.14 11.23 6.70
N ARG A 97 12.99 11.14 7.36
CA ARG A 97 11.79 10.54 6.79
C ARG A 97 11.07 11.54 5.88
N ILE A 98 10.94 11.20 4.60
CA ILE A 98 10.14 11.94 3.62
C ILE A 98 9.08 10.98 3.09
N TYR A 99 7.81 11.21 3.43
CA TYR A 99 6.70 10.43 2.92
C TYR A 99 6.68 10.51 1.38
N SER A 100 6.84 9.37 0.70
CA SER A 100 7.06 9.33 -0.75
C SER A 100 6.16 8.31 -1.45
N SER A 101 5.27 8.77 -2.31
CA SER A 101 4.53 7.93 -3.26
C SER A 101 5.45 7.42 -4.37
N ALA A 102 6.38 8.26 -4.85
CA ALA A 102 7.38 7.86 -5.83
C ALA A 102 8.25 6.68 -5.33
N GLY A 103 8.57 6.65 -4.03
CA GLY A 103 9.29 5.52 -3.44
C GLY A 103 8.52 4.21 -3.50
N PHE A 104 7.21 4.23 -3.37
CA PHE A 104 6.35 3.05 -3.48
C PHE A 104 6.19 2.57 -4.92
N GLU A 105 6.26 3.45 -5.91
CA GLU A 105 6.35 3.06 -7.31
C GLU A 105 7.66 2.33 -7.61
N VAL A 106 8.78 2.78 -7.03
CA VAL A 106 10.07 2.09 -7.15
C VAL A 106 10.02 0.72 -6.49
N LEU A 107 9.36 0.56 -5.34
CA LEU A 107 9.15 -0.75 -4.70
C LEU A 107 8.39 -1.71 -5.61
N ALA A 108 7.28 -1.27 -6.21
CA ALA A 108 6.51 -2.08 -7.14
C ALA A 108 7.35 -2.52 -8.35
N GLU A 109 8.10 -1.61 -8.95
CA GLU A 109 9.02 -1.90 -10.05
C GLU A 109 10.12 -2.91 -9.64
N SER A 110 10.64 -2.81 -8.42
CA SER A 110 11.66 -3.74 -7.93
C SER A 110 11.11 -5.16 -7.82
N VAL A 111 9.89 -5.33 -7.33
CA VAL A 111 9.21 -6.64 -7.29
C VAL A 111 8.94 -7.16 -8.70
N GLU A 112 8.43 -6.32 -9.60
CA GLU A 112 8.15 -6.70 -10.99
C GLU A 112 9.42 -7.13 -11.72
N GLN A 113 10.54 -6.43 -11.53
CA GLN A 113 11.83 -6.78 -12.13
C GLN A 113 12.37 -8.10 -11.59
N ALA A 114 12.22 -8.37 -10.31
CA ALA A 114 12.73 -9.59 -9.67
C ALA A 114 11.89 -10.82 -10.01
N THR A 115 10.57 -10.68 -10.06
CA THR A 115 9.64 -11.80 -10.28
C THR A 115 9.30 -12.03 -11.75
N GLY A 116 9.40 -11.00 -12.59
CA GLY A 116 8.93 -11.03 -13.98
C GLY A 116 7.40 -11.00 -14.11
N ILE A 117 6.68 -10.75 -13.01
CA ILE A 117 5.22 -10.66 -12.96
C ILE A 117 4.83 -9.18 -12.88
N ALA A 118 3.87 -8.73 -13.68
CA ALA A 118 3.36 -7.35 -13.58
C ALA A 118 2.87 -7.08 -12.15
N PHE A 119 3.26 -5.94 -11.56
CA PHE A 119 3.00 -5.72 -10.14
C PHE A 119 1.51 -5.79 -9.74
N PRO A 120 0.54 -5.31 -10.54
CA PRO A 120 -0.88 -5.49 -10.22
C PRO A 120 -1.30 -6.96 -10.09
N ASP A 121 -0.77 -7.84 -10.94
CA ASP A 121 -1.05 -9.27 -10.89
C ASP A 121 -0.36 -9.90 -9.68
N TYR A 122 0.89 -9.53 -9.41
CA TYR A 122 1.60 -9.97 -8.21
C TYR A 122 0.87 -9.56 -6.93
N LEU A 123 0.39 -8.33 -6.85
CA LEU A 123 -0.39 -7.84 -5.70
C LEU A 123 -1.70 -8.65 -5.52
N ALA A 124 -2.39 -8.93 -6.62
CA ALA A 124 -3.62 -9.72 -6.58
C ALA A 124 -3.35 -11.12 -6.02
N ASP A 125 -2.37 -11.82 -6.56
CA ASP A 125 -2.04 -13.21 -6.21
C ASP A 125 -1.42 -13.32 -4.80
N ALA A 126 -0.51 -12.42 -4.46
CA ALA A 126 0.26 -12.49 -3.20
C ALA A 126 -0.50 -11.93 -1.99
N VAL A 127 -1.41 -11.00 -2.19
CA VAL A 127 -2.07 -10.27 -1.09
C VAL A 127 -3.59 -10.37 -1.16
N CYS A 128 -4.20 -9.93 -2.28
CA CYS A 128 -5.65 -9.78 -2.32
C CYS A 128 -6.38 -11.12 -2.27
N GLU A 129 -5.97 -12.11 -3.06
CA GLU A 129 -6.59 -13.44 -3.05
C GLU A 129 -6.45 -14.16 -1.71
N PRO A 130 -5.24 -14.27 -1.11
CA PRO A 130 -5.08 -14.91 0.20
C PRO A 130 -5.88 -14.25 1.33
N LEU A 131 -6.08 -12.94 1.26
CA LEU A 131 -6.86 -12.18 2.24
C LEU A 131 -8.36 -12.14 1.94
N GLY A 132 -8.82 -12.79 0.86
CA GLY A 132 -10.23 -12.80 0.49
C GLY A 132 -10.77 -11.44 0.04
N MET A 133 -9.95 -10.64 -0.64
CA MET A 133 -10.24 -9.29 -1.11
C MET A 133 -10.40 -9.24 -2.65
N PRO A 134 -11.36 -9.97 -3.25
CA PRO A 134 -11.46 -10.15 -4.71
C PRO A 134 -11.85 -8.86 -5.46
N SER A 135 -12.40 -7.87 -4.74
CA SER A 135 -12.78 -6.57 -5.33
C SER A 135 -11.62 -5.56 -5.32
N THR A 136 -10.52 -5.88 -4.64
CA THR A 136 -9.37 -4.98 -4.52
C THR A 136 -8.49 -5.11 -5.75
N VAL A 137 -8.28 -4.00 -6.45
CA VAL A 137 -7.46 -3.93 -7.66
C VAL A 137 -6.53 -2.72 -7.64
N LEU A 138 -5.34 -2.89 -8.17
CA LEU A 138 -4.43 -1.79 -8.46
C LEU A 138 -4.62 -1.40 -9.95
N TRP A 139 -5.18 -0.21 -10.19
CA TRP A 139 -5.49 0.31 -11.53
C TRP A 139 -4.66 1.54 -11.91
N GLY A 140 -3.88 2.07 -10.98
CA GLY A 140 -3.04 3.24 -11.14
C GLY A 140 -1.70 3.10 -10.41
N PRO A 141 -1.00 4.20 -10.15
CA PRO A 141 0.31 4.17 -9.52
C PRO A 141 0.32 3.45 -8.17
N ALA A 142 1.35 2.66 -7.90
CA ALA A 142 1.49 1.86 -6.68
C ALA A 142 1.51 2.70 -5.39
N GLY A 143 1.79 4.00 -5.49
CA GLY A 143 1.74 4.91 -4.35
C GLY A 143 0.33 5.23 -3.84
N HIS A 144 -0.72 5.10 -4.68
CA HIS A 144 -2.09 5.51 -4.33
C HIS A 144 -3.20 5.00 -5.26
N GLY A 145 -2.89 4.11 -6.19
CA GLY A 145 -3.79 3.75 -7.30
C GLY A 145 -4.61 2.48 -7.08
N ALA A 146 -4.89 2.05 -5.84
CA ALA A 146 -5.79 0.94 -5.59
C ALA A 146 -7.21 1.38 -5.23
N ARG A 147 -8.16 0.47 -5.45
CA ARG A 147 -9.56 0.58 -4.99
C ARG A 147 -10.04 -0.78 -4.50
N SER A 148 -10.90 -0.76 -3.52
CA SER A 148 -11.49 -1.95 -2.91
C SER A 148 -12.93 -1.65 -2.46
#